data_aa5b356ad217104127765835d14d1509
#
_entry.id   aa5b356ad217104127765835d14d1509
#
_cell.length_a   1.000
_cell.length_b   1.000
_cell.length_c   1.000
_cell.angle_alpha   90.00
_cell.angle_beta   90.00
_cell.angle_gamma   90.00
#
_symmetry.space_group_name_H-M   'P 1'
#
loop_
_entity.id
_entity.type
_entity.pdbx_description
1 polymer ?
#
loop_
_entity_poly.entity_id
_entity_poly.type
_entity_poly.pdbx_seq_one_letter_code
_entity_poly.pdbx_strand_id
1 'polypeptide(L)'
;MRKWPLRWKVALYCALLAAAATIAGALTSWEVMRHREITAFDRRLTMDAHEFFRDVANFDGGAANNWRVIQENFVPLALKDRLVEVSDAQGEALYLSPGLLEPLSADGIKEFHTRTINGRSIRIGEFSENGLTLRVGADLKEINQFGRDIFYAMLAAIPAVLLVIVIGGRWVAGRALAPVEEIRKAAAQITAQRLDRRLPVPPTGDEIAGLIEVLNAAFDRLQSSFQQSARFSADASHHLKTPITVLRAGVEEILADPECSANTQITAEGLLHRIHQLNSVADNLLLLARADAGRLELHKSAFDLGELLEGVLDDARALAEPLDLTVEAEVPNHLTLTADRDFVGMIAQNLLENAIKYNAQGGRIRIAARALNGSVELTVGNTGDGIPKDRVSHLFERFYRARGDERVAGSGLGLSTARELARAHGGDVSLLRADATWTELILSLPQGA
;
A
#
# COMPACT_ATOMS: atom_id res chain seq x y z
N MET A 1 2.13 -11.09 9.68
CA MET A 1 1.65 -11.68 8.40
C MET A 1 2.00 -10.74 7.26
N ARG A 2 2.93 -11.10 6.39
CA ARG A 2 3.38 -10.29 5.25
C ARG A 2 2.21 -10.14 4.28
N LYS A 3 1.63 -8.95 4.16
CA LYS A 3 0.50 -8.70 3.25
C LYS A 3 0.97 -8.92 1.81
N TRP A 4 0.40 -9.91 1.16
CA TRP A 4 0.70 -10.20 -0.24
C TRP A 4 0.40 -8.97 -1.12
N PRO A 5 1.29 -8.62 -2.07
CA PRO A 5 1.05 -7.54 -3.03
C PRO A 5 -0.26 -7.78 -3.79
N LEU A 6 -0.98 -6.71 -4.09
CA LEU A 6 -2.28 -6.76 -4.80
C LEU A 6 -2.21 -7.57 -6.10
N ARG A 7 -1.10 -7.48 -6.83
CA ARG A 7 -0.82 -8.24 -8.07
C ARG A 7 -0.95 -9.76 -7.87
N TRP A 8 -0.48 -10.28 -6.74
CA TRP A 8 -0.57 -11.70 -6.42
C TRP A 8 -1.99 -12.11 -6.02
N LYS A 9 -2.73 -11.24 -5.35
CA LYS A 9 -4.13 -11.51 -4.99
C LYS A 9 -5.00 -11.60 -6.25
N VAL A 10 -4.86 -10.65 -7.17
CA VAL A 10 -5.59 -10.65 -8.44
C VAL A 10 -5.26 -11.90 -9.27
N ALA A 11 -3.97 -12.22 -9.45
CA ALA A 11 -3.56 -13.43 -10.17
C ALA A 11 -4.11 -14.71 -9.54
N LEU A 12 -4.13 -14.81 -8.20
CA LEU A 12 -4.69 -15.96 -7.48
C LEU A 12 -6.20 -16.09 -7.68
N TYR A 13 -6.95 -14.97 -7.58
CA TYR A 13 -8.39 -15.00 -7.81
C TYR A 13 -8.73 -15.40 -9.25
N CYS A 14 -8.03 -14.87 -10.24
CA CYS A 14 -8.21 -15.26 -11.64
C CYS A 14 -7.88 -16.75 -11.84
N ALA A 15 -6.82 -17.25 -11.23
CA ALA A 15 -6.44 -18.66 -11.31
C ALA A 15 -7.47 -19.58 -10.65
N LEU A 16 -8.00 -19.21 -9.47
CA LEU A 16 -9.05 -20.00 -8.79
C LEU A 16 -10.36 -20.02 -9.60
N LEU A 17 -10.78 -18.90 -10.16
CA LEU A 17 -11.98 -18.80 -10.98
C LEU A 17 -11.86 -19.63 -12.26
N ALA A 18 -10.70 -19.54 -12.92
CA ALA A 18 -10.42 -20.33 -14.11
C ALA A 18 -10.30 -21.83 -13.79
N ALA A 19 -9.68 -22.21 -12.67
CA ALA A 19 -9.63 -23.59 -12.21
C ALA A 19 -11.05 -24.16 -12.00
N ALA A 20 -11.91 -23.41 -11.30
CA ALA A 20 -13.30 -23.81 -11.07
C ALA A 20 -14.07 -23.98 -12.40
N ALA A 21 -13.94 -23.02 -13.32
CA ALA A 21 -14.57 -23.08 -14.64
C ALA A 21 -14.05 -24.27 -15.48
N THR A 22 -12.74 -24.53 -15.47
CA THR A 22 -12.13 -25.64 -16.20
C THR A 22 -12.57 -26.99 -15.63
N ILE A 23 -12.62 -27.16 -14.30
CA ILE A 23 -13.08 -28.36 -13.64
C ILE A 23 -14.57 -28.59 -13.93
N ALA A 24 -15.42 -27.58 -13.83
CA ALA A 24 -16.84 -27.68 -14.15
C ALA A 24 -17.07 -28.06 -15.61
N GLY A 25 -16.35 -27.43 -16.54
CA GLY A 25 -16.38 -27.77 -17.96
C GLY A 25 -15.90 -29.20 -18.25
N ALA A 26 -14.88 -29.70 -17.58
CA ALA A 26 -14.38 -31.04 -17.68
C ALA A 26 -15.42 -32.08 -17.20
N LEU A 27 -16.05 -31.83 -16.04
CA LEU A 27 -17.09 -32.72 -15.49
C LEU A 27 -18.33 -32.77 -16.38
N THR A 28 -18.79 -31.64 -16.89
CA THR A 28 -19.95 -31.61 -17.81
C THR A 28 -19.65 -32.30 -19.14
N SER A 29 -18.46 -32.06 -19.70
CA SER A 29 -18.04 -32.76 -20.95
C SER A 29 -17.94 -34.26 -20.73
N TRP A 30 -17.40 -34.71 -19.61
CA TRP A 30 -17.34 -36.12 -19.24
C TRP A 30 -18.72 -36.74 -19.16
N GLU A 31 -19.67 -36.14 -18.45
CA GLU A 31 -21.01 -36.66 -18.28
C GLU A 31 -21.77 -36.73 -19.60
N VAL A 32 -21.69 -35.69 -20.42
CA VAL A 32 -22.31 -35.65 -21.75
C VAL A 32 -21.74 -36.73 -22.68
N MET A 33 -20.41 -36.89 -22.67
CA MET A 33 -19.72 -37.86 -23.50
C MET A 33 -20.09 -39.29 -23.07
N ARG A 34 -20.02 -39.59 -21.78
CA ARG A 34 -20.40 -40.88 -21.22
C ARG A 34 -21.85 -41.26 -21.58
N HIS A 35 -22.76 -40.29 -21.46
CA HIS A 35 -24.18 -40.52 -21.82
C HIS A 35 -24.33 -40.80 -23.31
N ARG A 36 -23.64 -40.09 -24.19
CA ARG A 36 -23.67 -40.33 -25.64
C ARG A 36 -23.11 -41.69 -26.02
N GLU A 37 -21.98 -42.09 -25.45
CA GLU A 37 -21.36 -43.39 -25.72
C GLU A 37 -22.25 -44.55 -25.27
N ILE A 38 -22.85 -44.48 -24.07
CA ILE A 38 -23.79 -45.47 -23.59
C ILE A 38 -25.01 -45.54 -24.50
N THR A 39 -25.60 -44.43 -24.92
CA THR A 39 -26.75 -44.38 -25.81
C THR A 39 -26.43 -44.96 -27.21
N ALA A 40 -25.25 -44.64 -27.73
CA ALA A 40 -24.77 -45.20 -28.99
C ALA A 40 -24.56 -46.73 -28.90
N PHE A 41 -24.10 -47.18 -27.74
CA PHE A 41 -23.90 -48.58 -27.45
C PHE A 41 -25.23 -49.34 -27.35
N ASP A 42 -26.23 -48.80 -26.64
CA ASP A 42 -27.58 -49.35 -26.55
C ASP A 42 -28.23 -49.49 -27.93
N ARG A 43 -28.04 -48.50 -28.83
CA ARG A 43 -28.50 -48.57 -30.21
C ARG A 43 -27.84 -49.72 -31.00
N ARG A 44 -26.55 -49.98 -30.79
CA ARG A 44 -25.87 -51.11 -31.43
C ARG A 44 -26.45 -52.45 -30.96
N LEU A 45 -26.67 -52.60 -29.63
CA LEU A 45 -27.29 -53.77 -29.09
C LEU A 45 -28.72 -53.99 -29.68
N THR A 46 -29.47 -52.89 -29.85
CA THR A 46 -30.81 -52.97 -30.51
C THR A 46 -30.72 -53.44 -31.98
N MET A 47 -29.73 -52.93 -32.72
CA MET A 47 -29.48 -53.32 -34.08
C MET A 47 -29.08 -54.80 -34.18
N ASP A 48 -28.16 -55.25 -33.32
CA ASP A 48 -27.73 -56.66 -33.23
C ASP A 48 -28.92 -57.56 -32.94
N ALA A 49 -29.82 -57.16 -32.03
CA ALA A 49 -31.05 -57.94 -31.72
C ALA A 49 -32.04 -57.98 -32.88
N HIS A 50 -32.30 -56.86 -33.55
CA HIS A 50 -33.16 -56.83 -34.71
C HIS A 50 -32.61 -57.68 -35.88
N GLU A 51 -31.33 -57.71 -36.10
CA GLU A 51 -30.68 -58.56 -37.09
C GLU A 51 -30.87 -60.01 -36.74
N PHE A 52 -30.67 -60.40 -35.48
CA PHE A 52 -30.91 -61.72 -34.98
C PHE A 52 -32.38 -62.18 -35.22
N PHE A 53 -33.40 -61.41 -34.80
CA PHE A 53 -34.81 -61.78 -34.97
C PHE A 53 -35.19 -61.84 -36.43
N ARG A 54 -34.71 -60.99 -37.32
CA ARG A 54 -34.92 -61.03 -38.74
C ARG A 54 -34.39 -62.34 -39.36
N ASP A 55 -33.18 -62.73 -38.94
CA ASP A 55 -32.54 -63.92 -39.46
C ASP A 55 -33.25 -65.17 -38.95
N VAL A 56 -33.73 -65.23 -37.71
CA VAL A 56 -34.54 -66.27 -37.13
C VAL A 56 -35.90 -66.36 -37.87
N ALA A 57 -36.56 -65.25 -38.21
CA ALA A 57 -37.81 -65.20 -38.91
C ALA A 57 -37.75 -65.74 -40.37
N ASN A 58 -36.60 -65.60 -41.02
CA ASN A 58 -36.35 -66.08 -42.38
C ASN A 58 -36.14 -67.58 -42.46
N PHE A 59 -36.05 -68.27 -41.30
CA PHE A 59 -35.94 -69.74 -41.28
C PHE A 59 -37.30 -70.42 -41.42
N ASP A 60 -37.49 -71.20 -42.51
CA ASP A 60 -38.70 -71.97 -42.77
C ASP A 60 -38.90 -73.07 -41.72
N GLY A 61 -40.00 -72.98 -40.91
CA GLY A 61 -40.36 -74.05 -39.99
C GLY A 61 -40.72 -73.69 -38.55
N GLY A 62 -40.72 -72.43 -38.23
CA GLY A 62 -41.05 -71.94 -36.89
C GLY A 62 -39.88 -71.99 -35.88
N ALA A 63 -39.61 -70.88 -35.20
CA ALA A 63 -38.39 -70.67 -34.41
C ALA A 63 -38.16 -71.73 -33.29
N ALA A 64 -39.20 -72.23 -32.66
CA ALA A 64 -39.08 -73.19 -31.55
C ALA A 64 -38.64 -74.60 -32.00
N ASN A 65 -39.02 -75.05 -33.22
CA ASN A 65 -38.67 -76.38 -33.68
C ASN A 65 -37.31 -76.50 -34.37
N ASN A 66 -36.71 -75.42 -34.84
CA ASN A 66 -35.44 -75.43 -35.58
C ASN A 66 -34.29 -74.78 -34.82
N TRP A 67 -34.43 -74.63 -33.52
CA TRP A 67 -33.43 -73.90 -32.69
C TRP A 67 -31.99 -74.47 -32.81
N ARG A 68 -31.83 -75.79 -32.95
CA ARG A 68 -30.51 -76.41 -33.13
C ARG A 68 -29.80 -75.93 -34.40
N VAL A 69 -30.50 -75.73 -35.47
CA VAL A 69 -29.95 -75.27 -36.74
C VAL A 69 -29.58 -73.77 -36.64
N ILE A 70 -30.43 -73.00 -35.96
CA ILE A 70 -30.18 -71.59 -35.69
C ILE A 70 -28.95 -71.44 -34.79
N GLN A 71 -28.82 -72.21 -33.72
CA GLN A 71 -27.71 -72.24 -32.80
C GLN A 71 -26.37 -72.53 -33.48
N GLU A 72 -26.33 -73.53 -34.38
CA GLU A 72 -25.11 -73.98 -35.05
C GLU A 72 -24.59 -72.97 -36.09
N ASN A 73 -25.49 -72.28 -36.77
CA ASN A 73 -25.10 -71.46 -37.94
C ASN A 73 -25.16 -69.99 -37.75
N PHE A 74 -26.00 -69.44 -36.87
CA PHE A 74 -26.24 -68.01 -36.81
C PHE A 74 -25.76 -67.33 -35.50
N VAL A 75 -26.05 -67.93 -34.38
CA VAL A 75 -25.73 -67.28 -33.11
C VAL A 75 -24.20 -67.03 -32.92
N PRO A 76 -23.32 -67.99 -33.24
CA PRO A 76 -21.89 -67.78 -33.15
C PRO A 76 -21.34 -66.74 -34.15
N LEU A 77 -21.97 -66.63 -35.33
CA LEU A 77 -21.54 -65.73 -36.40
C LEU A 77 -22.04 -64.31 -36.22
N ALA A 78 -23.32 -64.16 -35.89
CA ALA A 78 -23.97 -62.84 -35.77
C ALA A 78 -23.56 -62.09 -34.50
N LEU A 79 -23.26 -62.83 -33.44
CA LEU A 79 -23.00 -62.23 -32.11
C LEU A 79 -21.60 -62.58 -31.57
N LYS A 80 -20.63 -62.81 -32.44
CA LYS A 80 -19.23 -62.96 -32.10
C LYS A 80 -18.79 -61.78 -31.20
N ASP A 81 -18.11 -62.03 -30.14
CA ASP A 81 -17.72 -61.08 -29.12
C ASP A 81 -18.85 -60.52 -28.21
N ARG A 82 -20.09 -61.07 -28.31
CA ARG A 82 -21.16 -60.71 -27.39
C ARG A 82 -21.48 -61.92 -26.46
N LEU A 83 -21.94 -61.60 -25.26
CA LEU A 83 -22.52 -62.56 -24.35
C LEU A 83 -23.99 -62.67 -24.72
N VAL A 84 -24.44 -63.86 -25.11
CA VAL A 84 -25.81 -64.09 -25.64
C VAL A 84 -26.46 -65.11 -24.81
N GLU A 85 -27.71 -64.84 -24.45
CA GLU A 85 -28.67 -65.81 -23.89
C GLU A 85 -29.91 -65.71 -24.71
N VAL A 86 -30.46 -66.89 -25.14
CA VAL A 86 -31.75 -67.02 -25.78
C VAL A 86 -32.59 -67.91 -24.91
N SER A 87 -33.79 -67.47 -24.57
CA SER A 87 -34.78 -68.25 -23.82
C SER A 87 -36.12 -68.30 -24.54
N ASP A 88 -36.90 -69.38 -24.26
CA ASP A 88 -38.22 -69.48 -24.74
C ASP A 88 -39.28 -68.68 -23.99
N ALA A 89 -40.58 -68.78 -24.35
CA ALA A 89 -41.67 -68.06 -23.71
C ALA A 89 -41.89 -68.49 -22.23
N GLN A 90 -41.35 -69.62 -21.83
CA GLN A 90 -41.46 -70.23 -20.50
C GLN A 90 -40.24 -69.79 -19.64
N GLY A 91 -39.23 -69.17 -20.27
CA GLY A 91 -38.01 -68.72 -19.60
C GLY A 91 -36.93 -69.80 -19.54
N GLU A 92 -37.12 -70.98 -20.21
CA GLU A 92 -36.05 -71.96 -20.30
C GLU A 92 -34.92 -71.47 -21.26
N ALA A 93 -33.68 -71.60 -20.86
CA ALA A 93 -32.55 -71.19 -21.67
C ALA A 93 -32.36 -72.18 -22.84
N LEU A 94 -32.57 -71.70 -24.03
CA LEU A 94 -32.32 -72.45 -25.26
C LEU A 94 -30.83 -72.37 -25.67
N TYR A 95 -30.16 -71.23 -25.38
CA TYR A 95 -28.77 -71.05 -25.69
C TYR A 95 -28.10 -70.12 -24.66
N LEU A 96 -26.90 -70.49 -24.28
CA LEU A 96 -26.03 -69.69 -23.51
C LEU A 96 -24.63 -69.57 -24.18
N SER A 97 -24.13 -68.38 -24.40
CA SER A 97 -22.82 -68.19 -25.04
C SER A 97 -21.72 -68.81 -24.20
N PRO A 98 -20.60 -69.31 -24.79
CA PRO A 98 -19.48 -69.85 -24.09
C PRO A 98 -18.86 -68.74 -23.18
N GLY A 99 -18.78 -69.04 -21.89
CA GLY A 99 -18.26 -68.05 -20.89
C GLY A 99 -19.30 -67.45 -19.96
N LEU A 100 -20.60 -67.70 -20.21
CA LEU A 100 -21.68 -67.42 -19.28
C LEU A 100 -21.85 -68.59 -18.31
N LEU A 101 -21.51 -68.40 -17.04
CA LEU A 101 -21.67 -69.37 -15.96
C LEU A 101 -23.10 -69.34 -15.34
N GLU A 102 -23.78 -68.20 -15.49
CA GLU A 102 -25.09 -67.87 -14.96
C GLU A 102 -25.95 -67.17 -16.03
N PRO A 103 -27.24 -67.28 -16.03
CA PRO A 103 -28.15 -66.56 -16.92
C PRO A 103 -28.00 -65.06 -16.77
N LEU A 104 -28.15 -64.34 -17.88
CA LEU A 104 -28.12 -62.84 -17.90
C LEU A 104 -29.39 -62.21 -17.30
N SER A 105 -30.38 -63.05 -16.93
CA SER A 105 -31.69 -62.63 -16.40
C SER A 105 -31.49 -61.64 -15.23
N ALA A 106 -32.13 -60.49 -15.30
CA ALA A 106 -32.21 -59.56 -14.23
C ALA A 106 -33.64 -59.49 -13.68
N ASP A 107 -33.77 -59.44 -12.36
CA ASP A 107 -35.03 -59.11 -11.72
C ASP A 107 -35.39 -57.66 -12.00
N GLY A 108 -36.22 -57.39 -12.99
CA GLY A 108 -36.81 -56.11 -13.25
C GLY A 108 -36.74 -55.60 -14.68
N ILE A 109 -37.87 -55.09 -15.11
CA ILE A 109 -38.27 -54.65 -16.46
C ILE A 109 -37.46 -53.37 -16.84
N LYS A 110 -36.26 -53.55 -17.31
CA LYS A 110 -35.50 -52.43 -17.97
C LYS A 110 -34.90 -52.99 -19.25
N GLU A 111 -35.24 -52.38 -20.36
CA GLU A 111 -34.77 -52.72 -21.71
C GLU A 111 -33.23 -52.77 -21.77
N PHE A 112 -32.55 -51.92 -20.98
CA PHE A 112 -31.09 -51.90 -20.83
C PHE A 112 -30.66 -51.74 -19.36
N HIS A 113 -29.75 -52.61 -18.92
CA HIS A 113 -29.15 -52.50 -17.57
C HIS A 113 -27.67 -52.85 -17.59
N THR A 114 -26.95 -52.41 -16.58
CA THR A 114 -25.51 -52.73 -16.43
C THR A 114 -25.33 -53.65 -15.23
N ARG A 115 -24.66 -54.78 -15.41
CA ARG A 115 -24.36 -55.75 -14.35
C ARG A 115 -22.85 -56.06 -14.35
N THR A 116 -22.30 -56.27 -13.16
CA THR A 116 -20.91 -56.71 -13.02
C THR A 116 -20.90 -58.24 -13.02
N ILE A 117 -20.29 -58.83 -14.03
CA ILE A 117 -20.11 -60.29 -14.20
C ILE A 117 -18.64 -60.61 -14.28
N ASN A 118 -18.14 -61.46 -13.42
CA ASN A 118 -16.71 -61.82 -13.33
C ASN A 118 -15.75 -60.58 -13.28
N GLY A 119 -16.14 -59.50 -12.55
CA GLY A 119 -15.35 -58.29 -12.44
C GLY A 119 -15.38 -57.38 -13.68
N ARG A 120 -16.20 -57.69 -14.69
CA ARG A 120 -16.39 -56.88 -15.89
C ARG A 120 -17.75 -56.20 -15.86
N SER A 121 -17.84 -54.97 -16.26
CA SER A 121 -19.08 -54.20 -16.38
C SER A 121 -19.73 -54.54 -17.73
N ILE A 122 -20.77 -55.38 -17.72
CA ILE A 122 -21.50 -55.80 -18.90
C ILE A 122 -22.76 -54.96 -19.00
N ARG A 123 -22.99 -54.36 -20.17
CA ARG A 123 -24.26 -53.72 -20.55
C ARG A 123 -25.13 -54.75 -21.22
N ILE A 124 -26.32 -55.00 -20.71
CA ILE A 124 -27.22 -56.02 -21.15
C ILE A 124 -28.48 -55.38 -21.74
N GLY A 125 -28.84 -55.74 -22.97
CA GLY A 125 -30.10 -55.39 -23.58
C GLY A 125 -30.98 -56.65 -23.61
N GLU A 126 -32.26 -56.51 -23.26
CA GLU A 126 -33.26 -57.58 -23.33
C GLU A 126 -34.31 -57.25 -24.39
N PHE A 127 -34.52 -58.19 -25.32
CA PHE A 127 -35.41 -58.05 -26.47
C PHE A 127 -36.28 -59.29 -26.59
N SER A 128 -37.61 -59.16 -26.81
CA SER A 128 -38.51 -60.28 -26.93
C SER A 128 -39.34 -60.13 -28.19
N GLU A 129 -39.31 -61.15 -29.03
CA GLU A 129 -40.08 -61.23 -30.29
C GLU A 129 -40.42 -62.70 -30.65
N ASN A 130 -41.60 -62.93 -31.16
CA ASN A 130 -42.05 -64.25 -31.62
C ASN A 130 -41.95 -65.42 -30.61
N GLY A 131 -42.09 -65.10 -29.29
CA GLY A 131 -42.00 -66.10 -28.22
C GLY A 131 -40.55 -66.44 -27.80
N LEU A 132 -39.57 -65.78 -28.33
CA LEU A 132 -38.17 -65.88 -27.93
C LEU A 132 -37.72 -64.59 -27.20
N THR A 133 -36.92 -64.76 -26.18
CA THR A 133 -36.27 -63.63 -25.49
C THR A 133 -34.79 -63.74 -25.73
N LEU A 134 -34.25 -62.72 -26.35
CA LEU A 134 -32.81 -62.52 -26.58
C LEU A 134 -32.27 -61.56 -25.59
N ARG A 135 -31.24 -61.97 -24.83
CA ARG A 135 -30.43 -61.08 -23.97
C ARG A 135 -29.04 -61.00 -24.56
N VAL A 136 -28.61 -59.76 -24.90
CA VAL A 136 -27.29 -59.48 -25.45
C VAL A 136 -26.54 -58.66 -24.50
N GLY A 137 -25.40 -59.20 -24.03
CA GLY A 137 -24.47 -58.51 -23.15
C GLY A 137 -23.20 -58.12 -23.87
N ALA A 138 -22.68 -56.94 -23.59
CA ALA A 138 -21.39 -56.51 -24.11
C ALA A 138 -20.57 -55.77 -23.05
N ASP A 139 -19.24 -55.98 -23.10
CA ASP A 139 -18.31 -55.42 -22.14
C ASP A 139 -18.12 -53.90 -22.38
N LEU A 140 -18.32 -53.12 -21.34
CA LEU A 140 -18.07 -51.67 -21.34
C LEU A 140 -16.58 -51.31 -21.19
N LYS A 141 -15.68 -52.30 -21.25
CA LYS A 141 -14.22 -52.09 -21.02
C LYS A 141 -13.63 -51.01 -21.92
N GLU A 142 -13.99 -51.04 -23.22
CA GLU A 142 -13.44 -50.03 -24.17
C GLU A 142 -13.95 -48.62 -23.86
N ILE A 143 -15.24 -48.47 -23.52
CA ILE A 143 -15.83 -47.18 -23.14
C ILE A 143 -15.18 -46.69 -21.86
N ASN A 144 -14.99 -47.55 -20.87
CA ASN A 144 -14.34 -47.22 -19.61
C ASN A 144 -12.84 -46.87 -19.78
N GLN A 145 -12.14 -47.55 -20.71
CA GLN A 145 -10.75 -47.24 -21.05
C GLN A 145 -10.64 -45.87 -21.71
N PHE A 146 -11.43 -45.62 -22.74
CA PHE A 146 -11.48 -44.36 -23.44
C PHE A 146 -11.82 -43.21 -22.50
N GLY A 147 -12.77 -43.42 -21.59
CA GLY A 147 -13.09 -42.49 -20.55
C GLY A 147 -11.91 -42.14 -19.62
N ARG A 148 -11.14 -43.17 -19.20
CA ARG A 148 -9.94 -42.96 -18.37
C ARG A 148 -8.87 -42.18 -19.11
N ASP A 149 -8.64 -42.47 -20.37
CA ASP A 149 -7.62 -41.82 -21.19
C ASP A 149 -7.92 -40.31 -21.33
N ILE A 150 -9.20 -39.96 -21.56
CA ILE A 150 -9.66 -38.56 -21.57
C ILE A 150 -9.49 -37.92 -20.20
N PHE A 151 -9.84 -38.62 -19.12
CA PHE A 151 -9.66 -38.10 -17.77
C PHE A 151 -8.18 -37.78 -17.46
N TYR A 152 -7.26 -38.68 -17.81
CA TYR A 152 -5.83 -38.41 -17.63
C TYR A 152 -5.29 -37.29 -18.54
N ALA A 153 -5.79 -37.22 -19.79
CA ALA A 153 -5.43 -36.09 -20.68
C ALA A 153 -5.90 -34.75 -20.12
N MET A 154 -7.12 -34.67 -19.60
CA MET A 154 -7.65 -33.48 -18.93
C MET A 154 -6.83 -33.14 -17.65
N LEU A 155 -6.53 -34.14 -16.83
CA LEU A 155 -5.74 -33.97 -15.62
C LEU A 155 -4.35 -33.40 -15.93
N ALA A 156 -3.74 -33.86 -17.03
CA ALA A 156 -2.45 -33.36 -17.49
C ALA A 156 -2.55 -31.93 -18.09
N ALA A 157 -3.66 -31.57 -18.73
CA ALA A 157 -3.86 -30.24 -19.34
C ALA A 157 -4.14 -29.14 -18.29
N ILE A 158 -4.82 -29.45 -17.18
CA ILE A 158 -5.20 -28.49 -16.15
C ILE A 158 -3.99 -27.69 -15.61
N PRO A 159 -2.87 -28.31 -15.20
CA PRO A 159 -1.70 -27.57 -14.69
C PRO A 159 -1.11 -26.60 -15.73
N ALA A 160 -1.08 -27.00 -17.01
CA ALA A 160 -0.57 -26.15 -18.07
C ALA A 160 -1.46 -24.92 -18.29
N VAL A 161 -2.77 -25.09 -18.29
CA VAL A 161 -3.75 -24.00 -18.40
C VAL A 161 -3.62 -23.07 -17.21
N LEU A 162 -3.54 -23.59 -15.99
CA LEU A 162 -3.37 -22.80 -14.77
C LEU A 162 -2.08 -22.01 -14.79
N LEU A 163 -0.97 -22.59 -15.25
CA LEU A 163 0.32 -21.90 -15.37
C LEU A 163 0.20 -20.70 -16.32
N VAL A 164 -0.42 -20.88 -17.49
CA VAL A 164 -0.63 -19.79 -18.46
C VAL A 164 -1.49 -18.66 -17.85
N ILE A 165 -2.55 -19.03 -17.12
CA ILE A 165 -3.44 -18.04 -16.49
C ILE A 165 -2.73 -17.27 -15.37
N VAL A 166 -1.91 -17.94 -14.55
CA VAL A 166 -1.15 -17.28 -13.48
C VAL A 166 -0.12 -16.32 -14.07
N ILE A 167 0.62 -16.76 -15.09
CA ILE A 167 1.63 -15.92 -15.75
C ILE A 167 0.94 -14.74 -16.46
N GLY A 168 -0.08 -14.98 -17.26
CA GLY A 168 -0.84 -13.96 -17.98
C GLY A 168 -1.54 -12.98 -17.03
N GLY A 169 -2.23 -13.49 -16.02
CA GLY A 169 -2.88 -12.67 -15.00
C GLY A 169 -1.90 -11.77 -14.22
N ARG A 170 -0.70 -12.31 -13.90
CA ARG A 170 0.36 -11.50 -13.27
C ARG A 170 0.88 -10.41 -14.20
N TRP A 171 1.07 -10.71 -15.47
CA TRP A 171 1.53 -9.74 -16.48
C TRP A 171 0.50 -8.63 -16.67
N VAL A 172 -0.76 -8.97 -16.86
CA VAL A 172 -1.87 -8.01 -17.02
C VAL A 172 -2.03 -7.15 -15.76
N ALA A 173 -2.09 -7.77 -14.57
CA ALA A 173 -2.19 -7.03 -13.31
C ALA A 173 -0.99 -6.12 -13.06
N GLY A 174 0.23 -6.55 -13.46
CA GLY A 174 1.44 -5.74 -13.40
C GLY A 174 1.35 -4.48 -14.25
N ARG A 175 0.85 -4.61 -15.48
CA ARG A 175 0.71 -3.50 -16.42
C ARG A 175 -0.44 -2.55 -16.03
N ALA A 176 -1.56 -3.09 -15.58
CA ALA A 176 -2.71 -2.29 -15.15
C ALA A 176 -2.45 -1.49 -13.86
N LEU A 177 -1.61 -2.02 -12.94
CA LEU A 177 -1.30 -1.35 -11.68
C LEU A 177 0.00 -0.52 -11.71
N ALA A 178 0.75 -0.51 -12.81
CA ALA A 178 1.97 0.28 -12.95
C ALA A 178 1.72 1.79 -12.76
N PRO A 179 0.67 2.40 -13.36
CA PRO A 179 0.39 3.83 -13.18
C PRO A 179 0.10 4.21 -11.72
N VAL A 180 -0.57 3.35 -10.97
CA VAL A 180 -0.89 3.59 -9.55
C VAL A 180 0.39 3.67 -8.69
N GLU A 181 1.39 2.84 -9.00
CA GLU A 181 2.68 2.90 -8.30
C GLU A 181 3.47 4.15 -8.66
N GLU A 182 3.37 4.64 -9.90
CA GLU A 182 3.96 5.92 -10.32
C GLU A 182 3.31 7.10 -9.59
N ILE A 183 1.97 7.12 -9.51
CA ILE A 183 1.21 8.12 -8.73
C ILE A 183 1.68 8.11 -7.28
N ARG A 184 1.80 6.94 -6.66
CA ARG A 184 2.25 6.80 -5.27
C ARG A 184 3.63 7.39 -5.05
N LYS A 185 4.58 7.11 -5.97
CA LYS A 185 5.96 7.65 -5.90
C LYS A 185 5.98 9.15 -6.11
N ALA A 186 5.25 9.67 -7.08
CA ALA A 186 5.18 11.08 -7.37
C ALA A 186 4.49 11.86 -6.24
N ALA A 187 3.37 11.35 -5.72
CA ALA A 187 2.68 11.96 -4.58
C ALA A 187 3.53 11.98 -3.31
N ALA A 188 4.37 10.97 -3.07
CA ALA A 188 5.30 10.95 -1.95
C ALA A 188 6.42 12.01 -2.04
N GLN A 189 6.66 12.57 -3.22
CA GLN A 189 7.65 13.65 -3.43
C GLN A 189 7.04 15.05 -3.30
N ILE A 190 5.72 15.16 -3.20
CA ILE A 190 5.01 16.43 -3.00
C ILE A 190 5.07 16.74 -1.51
N THR A 191 5.81 17.79 -1.18
CA THR A 191 5.93 18.35 0.18
C THR A 191 5.45 19.79 0.17
N ALA A 192 5.31 20.41 1.34
CA ALA A 192 4.93 21.81 1.44
C ALA A 192 5.87 22.75 0.64
N GLN A 193 7.16 22.38 0.52
CA GLN A 193 8.16 23.13 -0.25
C GLN A 193 8.15 22.84 -1.75
N ARG A 194 7.43 21.80 -2.21
CA ARG A 194 7.38 21.35 -3.62
C ARG A 194 5.95 21.08 -4.08
N LEU A 195 5.05 21.99 -3.74
CA LEU A 195 3.64 21.95 -4.16
C LEU A 195 3.43 22.35 -5.63
N ASP A 196 4.47 22.80 -6.31
CA ASP A 196 4.48 23.15 -7.74
C ASP A 196 4.50 21.94 -8.67
N ARG A 197 4.90 20.78 -8.16
CA ARG A 197 4.91 19.54 -8.94
C ARG A 197 3.51 19.02 -9.20
N ARG A 198 3.32 18.49 -10.41
CA ARG A 198 2.06 17.84 -10.83
C ARG A 198 2.31 16.41 -11.23
N LEU A 199 1.29 15.59 -11.02
CA LEU A 199 1.28 14.21 -11.48
C LEU A 199 1.09 14.21 -13.01
N PRO A 200 1.89 13.42 -13.77
CA PRO A 200 1.71 13.33 -15.21
C PRO A 200 0.39 12.62 -15.52
N VAL A 201 -0.45 13.26 -16.34
CA VAL A 201 -1.72 12.69 -16.81
C VAL A 201 -1.45 11.77 -17.98
N PRO A 202 -1.74 10.46 -17.92
CA PRO A 202 -1.58 9.56 -19.04
C PRO A 202 -2.60 9.90 -20.15
N PRO A 203 -2.24 9.72 -21.44
CA PRO A 203 -3.13 10.04 -22.56
C PRO A 203 -4.26 9.03 -22.77
N THR A 204 -4.50 8.13 -21.83
CA THR A 204 -5.47 7.02 -21.92
C THR A 204 -6.91 7.47 -21.71
N GLY A 205 -7.16 8.59 -21.03
CA GLY A 205 -8.51 9.10 -20.72
C GLY A 205 -9.36 8.15 -19.87
N ASP A 206 -8.72 7.24 -19.13
CA ASP A 206 -9.36 6.26 -18.27
C ASP A 206 -9.62 6.81 -16.85
N GLU A 207 -10.15 5.96 -15.97
CA GLU A 207 -10.43 6.32 -14.57
C GLU A 207 -9.19 6.77 -13.81
N ILE A 208 -8.01 6.28 -14.20
CA ILE A 208 -6.73 6.68 -13.60
C ILE A 208 -6.37 8.11 -14.03
N ALA A 209 -6.58 8.47 -15.30
CA ALA A 209 -6.39 9.83 -15.78
C ALA A 209 -7.31 10.81 -15.03
N GLY A 210 -8.59 10.46 -14.87
CA GLY A 210 -9.55 11.24 -14.10
C GLY A 210 -9.15 11.42 -12.63
N LEU A 211 -8.63 10.37 -11.99
CA LEU A 211 -8.12 10.45 -10.63
C LEU A 211 -6.92 11.42 -10.52
N ILE A 212 -6.00 11.37 -11.48
CA ILE A 212 -4.83 12.27 -11.51
C ILE A 212 -5.27 13.72 -11.68
N GLU A 213 -6.25 14.00 -12.53
CA GLU A 213 -6.80 15.36 -12.69
C GLU A 213 -7.40 15.90 -11.39
N VAL A 214 -8.19 15.09 -10.68
CA VAL A 214 -8.76 15.47 -9.38
C VAL A 214 -7.66 15.73 -8.35
N LEU A 215 -6.63 14.89 -8.30
CA LEU A 215 -5.48 15.09 -7.41
C LEU A 215 -4.71 16.37 -7.76
N ASN A 216 -4.44 16.64 -9.04
CA ASN A 216 -3.78 17.86 -9.47
C ASN A 216 -4.60 19.10 -9.12
N ALA A 217 -5.93 19.06 -9.30
CA ALA A 217 -6.82 20.15 -8.89
C ALA A 217 -6.83 20.35 -7.36
N ALA A 218 -6.69 19.28 -6.58
CA ALA A 218 -6.53 19.39 -5.11
C ALA A 218 -5.20 20.03 -4.74
N PHE A 219 -4.10 19.69 -5.42
CA PHE A 219 -2.79 20.33 -5.23
C PHE A 219 -2.81 21.80 -5.62
N ASP A 220 -3.52 22.20 -6.71
CA ASP A 220 -3.71 23.59 -7.08
C ASP A 220 -4.40 24.40 -6.00
N ARG A 221 -5.47 23.87 -5.40
CA ARG A 221 -6.17 24.52 -4.28
C ARG A 221 -5.28 24.64 -3.05
N LEU A 222 -4.52 23.58 -2.73
CA LEU A 222 -3.60 23.56 -1.60
C LEU A 222 -2.50 24.61 -1.80
N GLN A 223 -1.88 24.66 -2.96
CA GLN A 223 -0.85 25.64 -3.34
C GLN A 223 -1.40 27.07 -3.25
N SER A 224 -2.58 27.31 -3.79
CA SER A 224 -3.24 28.61 -3.72
C SER A 224 -3.51 29.05 -2.28
N SER A 225 -3.99 28.13 -1.43
CA SER A 225 -4.24 28.40 0.00
C SER A 225 -2.97 28.74 0.75
N PHE A 226 -1.87 28.00 0.51
CA PHE A 226 -0.55 28.31 1.09
C PHE A 226 -0.04 29.67 0.63
N GLN A 227 -0.15 29.98 -0.66
CA GLN A 227 0.27 31.28 -1.21
C GLN A 227 -0.56 32.44 -0.63
N GLN A 228 -1.86 32.24 -0.45
CA GLN A 228 -2.74 33.23 0.15
C GLN A 228 -2.40 33.46 1.63
N SER A 229 -2.14 32.38 2.39
CA SER A 229 -1.70 32.49 3.79
C SER A 229 -0.39 33.25 3.93
N ALA A 230 0.59 32.94 3.05
CA ALA A 230 1.87 33.63 3.04
C ALA A 230 1.77 35.12 2.68
N ARG A 231 0.92 35.49 1.68
CA ARG A 231 0.65 36.89 1.34
C ARG A 231 -0.03 37.62 2.50
N PHE A 232 -1.07 37.01 3.09
CA PHE A 232 -1.75 37.58 4.24
C PHE A 232 -0.79 37.88 5.40
N SER A 233 0.11 36.95 5.74
CA SER A 233 1.09 37.15 6.80
C SER A 233 2.10 38.26 6.46
N ALA A 234 2.52 38.35 5.19
CA ALA A 234 3.41 39.40 4.73
C ALA A 234 2.75 40.80 4.81
N ASP A 235 1.52 40.91 4.33
CA ASP A 235 0.76 42.14 4.33
C ASP A 235 0.43 42.56 5.76
N ALA A 236 0.00 41.64 6.62
CA ALA A 236 -0.26 41.92 8.04
C ALA A 236 0.98 42.43 8.75
N SER A 237 2.15 41.84 8.51
CA SER A 237 3.40 42.29 9.13
C SER A 237 3.79 43.71 8.66
N HIS A 238 3.62 43.98 7.34
CA HIS A 238 3.92 45.33 6.83
C HIS A 238 2.99 46.38 7.43
N HIS A 239 1.70 46.07 7.53
CA HIS A 239 0.70 46.95 8.13
C HIS A 239 0.89 47.14 9.65
N LEU A 240 1.45 46.13 10.35
CA LEU A 240 1.78 46.26 11.76
C LEU A 240 3.08 47.07 11.99
N LYS A 241 4.06 46.92 11.11
CA LYS A 241 5.39 47.61 11.26
C LYS A 241 5.27 49.15 11.19
N THR A 242 4.40 49.65 10.33
CA THR A 242 4.19 51.09 10.16
C THR A 242 3.69 51.75 11.44
N PRO A 243 2.57 51.36 12.07
CA PRO A 243 2.09 51.98 13.32
C PRO A 243 3.08 51.75 14.48
N ILE A 244 3.78 50.61 14.55
CA ILE A 244 4.81 50.32 15.56
C ILE A 244 5.95 51.33 15.43
N THR A 245 6.38 51.64 14.20
CA THR A 245 7.45 52.62 13.95
C THR A 245 7.02 54.02 14.39
N VAL A 246 5.77 54.41 14.13
CA VAL A 246 5.24 55.72 14.57
C VAL A 246 5.17 55.77 16.10
N LEU A 247 4.71 54.71 16.76
CA LEU A 247 4.67 54.64 18.23
C LEU A 247 6.07 54.73 18.83
N ARG A 248 7.07 54.05 18.22
CA ARG A 248 8.47 54.12 18.64
C ARG A 248 9.00 55.53 18.55
N ALA A 249 8.81 56.17 17.40
CA ALA A 249 9.30 57.55 17.21
C ALA A 249 8.69 58.53 18.23
N GLY A 250 7.38 58.40 18.54
CA GLY A 250 6.76 59.22 19.56
C GLY A 250 7.27 58.99 20.98
N VAL A 251 7.62 57.74 21.33
CA VAL A 251 8.22 57.46 22.65
C VAL A 251 9.68 57.90 22.70
N GLU A 252 10.44 57.76 21.61
CA GLU A 252 11.81 58.26 21.49
C GLU A 252 11.84 59.80 21.59
N GLU A 253 10.86 60.52 21.04
CA GLU A 253 10.71 61.95 21.18
C GLU A 253 10.47 62.38 22.65
N ILE A 254 9.60 61.66 23.40
CA ILE A 254 9.38 61.87 24.83
C ILE A 254 10.70 61.67 25.63
N LEU A 255 11.46 60.64 25.30
CA LEU A 255 12.75 60.37 25.96
C LEU A 255 13.83 61.38 25.62
N ALA A 256 13.74 62.03 24.46
CA ALA A 256 14.67 63.06 24.02
C ALA A 256 14.38 64.46 24.65
N ASP A 257 13.22 64.64 25.31
CA ASP A 257 12.88 65.86 25.95
C ASP A 257 13.72 66.08 27.25
N PRO A 258 14.55 67.10 27.33
CA PRO A 258 15.36 67.39 28.50
C PRO A 258 14.56 67.69 29.77
N GLU A 259 13.30 68.16 29.63
CA GLU A 259 12.41 68.44 30.75
C GLU A 259 11.55 67.26 31.18
N CYS A 260 11.81 66.08 30.62
CA CYS A 260 11.08 64.84 30.95
C CYS A 260 11.23 64.46 32.42
N SER A 261 10.14 64.27 33.15
CA SER A 261 10.22 63.83 34.54
C SER A 261 10.77 62.39 34.65
N ALA A 262 11.46 62.06 35.73
CA ALA A 262 12.04 60.74 35.98
C ALA A 262 10.96 59.63 35.90
N ASN A 263 9.71 59.88 36.34
CA ASN A 263 8.63 58.90 36.26
C ASN A 263 8.11 58.72 34.82
N THR A 264 8.11 59.82 34.03
CA THR A 264 7.78 59.75 32.60
C THR A 264 8.85 58.99 31.81
N GLN A 265 10.12 59.21 32.15
CA GLN A 265 11.24 58.50 31.55
C GLN A 265 11.17 57.00 31.79
N ILE A 266 10.96 56.53 33.03
CA ILE A 266 10.78 55.12 33.35
C ILE A 266 9.60 54.51 32.59
N THR A 267 8.48 55.25 32.48
CA THR A 267 7.31 54.79 31.75
C THR A 267 7.58 54.68 30.24
N ALA A 268 8.25 55.68 29.67
CA ALA A 268 8.61 55.71 28.26
C ALA A 268 9.62 54.61 27.89
N GLU A 269 10.63 54.35 28.72
CA GLU A 269 11.55 53.22 28.57
C GLU A 269 10.81 51.88 28.59
N GLY A 270 9.86 51.70 29.51
CA GLY A 270 9.00 50.51 29.56
C GLY A 270 8.14 50.34 28.33
N LEU A 271 7.60 51.43 27.77
CA LEU A 271 6.86 51.41 26.51
C LEU A 271 7.76 51.07 25.31
N LEU A 272 8.94 51.67 25.25
CA LEU A 272 9.92 51.41 24.19
C LEU A 272 10.33 49.94 24.18
N HIS A 273 10.57 49.34 25.33
CA HIS A 273 10.84 47.92 25.45
C HIS A 273 9.68 47.04 24.89
N ARG A 274 8.41 47.37 25.20
CA ARG A 274 7.24 46.66 24.67
C ARG A 274 7.09 46.83 23.17
N ILE A 275 7.38 47.98 22.62
CA ILE A 275 7.39 48.29 21.19
C ILE A 275 8.42 47.41 20.46
N HIS A 276 9.64 47.29 21.03
CA HIS A 276 10.67 46.40 20.49
C HIS A 276 10.24 44.94 20.49
N GLN A 277 9.54 44.45 21.55
CA GLN A 277 9.00 43.11 21.61
C GLN A 277 7.93 42.87 20.52
N LEU A 278 6.99 43.81 20.31
CA LEU A 278 5.98 43.74 19.25
C LEU A 278 6.63 43.70 17.86
N ASN A 279 7.64 44.50 17.61
CA ASN A 279 8.36 44.50 16.34
C ASN A 279 9.03 43.13 16.08
N SER A 280 9.72 42.59 17.08
CA SER A 280 10.32 41.25 16.99
C SER A 280 9.30 40.15 16.70
N VAL A 281 8.12 40.19 17.33
CA VAL A 281 7.03 39.24 17.05
C VAL A 281 6.58 39.37 15.61
N ALA A 282 6.37 40.59 15.10
CA ALA A 282 5.93 40.85 13.73
C ALA A 282 6.96 40.34 12.70
N ASP A 283 8.26 40.65 12.94
CA ASP A 283 9.36 40.19 12.07
C ASP A 283 9.50 38.67 12.07
N ASN A 284 9.40 38.01 13.22
CA ASN A 284 9.43 36.54 13.33
C ASN A 284 8.23 35.86 12.62
N LEU A 285 7.02 36.43 12.73
CA LEU A 285 5.84 35.91 12.02
C LEU A 285 5.98 36.02 10.51
N LEU A 286 6.50 37.15 10.02
CA LEU A 286 6.80 37.37 8.62
C LEU A 286 7.83 36.37 8.10
N LEU A 287 8.90 36.15 8.86
CA LEU A 287 9.95 35.21 8.53
C LEU A 287 9.41 33.78 8.43
N LEU A 288 8.64 33.34 9.42
CA LEU A 288 7.98 32.03 9.44
C LEU A 288 7.01 31.87 8.27
N ALA A 289 6.25 32.90 7.94
CA ALA A 289 5.34 32.86 6.79
C ALA A 289 6.07 32.73 5.44
N ARG A 290 7.23 33.37 5.30
CA ARG A 290 8.08 33.22 4.10
C ARG A 290 8.70 31.83 4.05
N ALA A 291 9.16 31.30 5.19
CA ALA A 291 9.70 29.94 5.27
C ALA A 291 8.66 28.89 4.90
N ASP A 292 7.43 28.98 5.43
CA ASP A 292 6.31 28.09 5.09
C ASP A 292 5.97 28.11 3.60
N ALA A 293 6.03 29.29 2.99
CA ALA A 293 5.78 29.46 1.56
C ALA A 293 6.95 28.98 0.67
N GLY A 294 8.05 28.50 1.26
CA GLY A 294 9.28 28.15 0.53
C GLY A 294 9.92 29.33 -0.19
N ARG A 295 9.66 30.55 0.29
CA ARG A 295 10.14 31.82 -0.30
C ARG A 295 11.24 32.50 0.52
N LEU A 296 11.83 31.77 1.45
CA LEU A 296 12.97 32.28 2.19
C LEU A 296 14.20 32.24 1.27
N GLU A 297 14.63 33.41 0.84
CA GLU A 297 15.86 33.56 0.05
C GLU A 297 17.06 33.53 0.99
N LEU A 298 17.97 32.58 0.76
CA LEU A 298 19.22 32.45 1.54
C LEU A 298 20.38 33.08 0.77
N HIS A 299 21.05 34.06 1.39
CA HIS A 299 22.27 34.65 0.87
C HIS A 299 23.50 33.94 1.44
N LYS A 300 23.72 32.70 0.96
CA LYS A 300 24.80 31.85 1.44
C LYS A 300 26.15 32.41 1.09
N SER A 301 27.02 32.55 2.08
CA SER A 301 28.45 32.93 1.95
C SER A 301 29.28 32.06 2.89
N ALA A 302 30.56 31.90 2.57
CA ALA A 302 31.50 31.26 3.49
C ALA A 302 31.95 32.27 4.54
N PHE A 303 31.84 31.94 5.80
CA PHE A 303 32.29 32.77 6.93
C PHE A 303 32.84 31.92 8.06
N ASP A 304 33.57 32.54 8.99
CA ASP A 304 34.03 31.92 10.23
C ASP A 304 32.90 31.95 11.28
N LEU A 305 32.44 30.78 11.72
CA LEU A 305 31.38 30.67 12.73
C LEU A 305 31.89 31.20 14.11
N GLY A 306 33.17 31.04 14.40
CA GLY A 306 33.76 31.57 15.63
C GLY A 306 33.64 33.10 15.73
N GLU A 307 33.98 33.79 14.63
CA GLU A 307 33.87 35.28 14.55
C GLU A 307 32.40 35.74 14.69
N LEU A 308 31.46 35.02 14.07
CA LEU A 308 30.02 35.30 14.22
C LEU A 308 29.57 35.15 15.68
N LEU A 309 29.99 34.05 16.32
CA LEU A 309 29.57 33.73 17.69
C LEU A 309 30.19 34.65 18.73
N GLU A 310 31.38 35.26 18.48
CA GLU A 310 31.98 36.25 19.42
C GLU A 310 31.01 37.41 19.69
N GLY A 311 30.42 37.99 18.63
CA GLY A 311 29.44 39.08 18.80
C GLY A 311 28.19 38.66 19.56
N VAL A 312 27.64 37.48 19.23
CA VAL A 312 26.43 36.94 19.89
C VAL A 312 26.72 36.58 21.35
N LEU A 313 27.96 36.13 21.67
CA LEU A 313 28.39 35.80 23.01
C LEU A 313 28.59 37.05 23.88
N ASP A 314 29.10 38.16 23.31
CA ASP A 314 29.24 39.39 24.04
C ASP A 314 27.89 39.97 24.45
N ASP A 315 26.90 39.94 23.53
CA ASP A 315 25.52 40.31 23.85
C ASP A 315 24.91 39.38 24.92
N ALA A 316 25.14 38.08 24.81
CA ALA A 316 24.65 37.10 25.78
C ALA A 316 25.28 37.28 27.17
N ARG A 317 26.58 37.62 27.26
CA ARG A 317 27.27 37.90 28.53
C ARG A 317 26.69 39.14 29.19
N ALA A 318 26.47 40.22 28.43
CA ALA A 318 25.86 41.45 28.93
C ALA A 318 24.44 41.20 29.50
N LEU A 319 23.65 40.32 28.88
CA LEU A 319 22.33 39.93 29.36
C LEU A 319 22.40 38.97 30.56
N ALA A 320 23.42 38.15 30.67
CA ALA A 320 23.64 37.17 31.72
C ALA A 320 24.16 37.76 33.03
N GLU A 321 24.96 38.84 32.96
CA GLU A 321 25.61 39.50 34.11
C GLU A 321 24.62 39.94 35.18
N PRO A 322 23.50 40.64 34.89
CA PRO A 322 22.51 41.02 35.91
C PRO A 322 21.79 39.85 36.60
N LEU A 323 21.88 38.65 36.01
CA LEU A 323 21.25 37.42 36.51
C LEU A 323 22.24 36.47 37.22
N ASP A 324 23.50 36.93 37.39
CA ASP A 324 24.61 36.17 37.99
C ASP A 324 24.88 34.84 37.26
N LEU A 325 24.69 34.79 35.91
CA LEU A 325 24.90 33.60 35.10
C LEU A 325 26.32 33.53 34.56
N THR A 326 26.89 32.33 34.58
CA THR A 326 28.22 32.07 33.98
C THR A 326 28.05 31.58 32.55
N VAL A 327 28.73 32.22 31.57
CA VAL A 327 28.72 31.82 30.15
C VAL A 327 30.06 31.19 29.79
N GLU A 328 30.04 29.88 29.50
CA GLU A 328 31.19 29.10 29.07
C GLU A 328 31.10 28.86 27.56
N ALA A 329 32.19 29.18 26.82
CA ALA A 329 32.22 28.99 25.35
C ALA A 329 33.39 28.09 24.93
N GLU A 330 33.10 27.04 24.20
CA GLU A 330 34.05 26.11 23.59
C GLU A 330 33.87 26.15 22.06
N VAL A 331 34.34 27.22 21.44
CA VAL A 331 34.24 27.45 19.99
C VAL A 331 35.63 27.37 19.37
N PRO A 332 35.87 26.45 18.39
CA PRO A 332 37.17 26.39 17.72
C PRO A 332 37.44 27.65 16.91
N ASN A 333 38.70 28.14 16.96
CA ASN A 333 39.15 29.12 16.02
C ASN A 333 39.12 28.56 14.60
N HIS A 334 38.59 29.32 13.63
CA HIS A 334 38.51 28.93 12.20
C HIS A 334 37.58 27.77 11.88
N LEU A 335 36.33 27.83 12.33
CA LEU A 335 35.27 26.92 11.91
C LEU A 335 34.49 27.51 10.74
N THR A 336 34.89 27.19 9.51
CA THR A 336 34.23 27.71 8.29
C THR A 336 32.87 27.04 8.07
N LEU A 337 31.84 27.85 7.83
CA LEU A 337 30.47 27.41 7.46
C LEU A 337 30.04 28.19 6.22
N THR A 338 29.39 27.48 5.26
CA THR A 338 28.76 28.11 4.09
C THR A 338 27.25 28.19 4.34
N ALA A 339 26.75 29.33 4.72
CA ALA A 339 25.38 29.56 5.11
C ALA A 339 24.98 31.03 4.95
N ASP A 340 23.77 31.40 5.26
CA ASP A 340 23.37 32.79 5.42
C ASP A 340 23.79 33.24 6.83
N ARG A 341 24.77 34.14 6.87
CA ARG A 341 25.43 34.61 8.11
C ARG A 341 24.42 35.21 9.08
N ASP A 342 23.50 36.03 8.58
CA ASP A 342 22.54 36.74 9.41
C ASP A 342 21.52 35.77 10.04
N PHE A 343 21.06 34.80 9.28
CA PHE A 343 20.13 33.77 9.79
C PHE A 343 20.81 32.83 10.79
N VAL A 344 22.07 32.45 10.56
CA VAL A 344 22.82 31.67 11.56
C VAL A 344 23.02 32.44 12.84
N GLY A 345 23.31 33.74 12.75
CA GLY A 345 23.38 34.65 13.91
C GLY A 345 22.05 34.70 14.67
N MET A 346 20.94 34.84 13.96
CA MET A 346 19.58 34.84 14.54
C MET A 346 19.26 33.50 15.23
N ILE A 347 19.65 32.34 14.64
CA ILE A 347 19.50 31.05 15.30
C ILE A 347 20.28 31.02 16.61
N ALA A 348 21.57 31.37 16.58
CA ALA A 348 22.43 31.38 17.76
C ALA A 348 21.89 32.30 18.87
N GLN A 349 21.44 33.47 18.49
CA GLN A 349 20.81 34.44 19.42
C GLN A 349 19.56 33.86 20.05
N ASN A 350 18.61 33.27 19.27
CA ASN A 350 17.41 32.66 19.80
C ASN A 350 17.71 31.52 20.79
N LEU A 351 18.74 30.70 20.52
CA LEU A 351 19.14 29.61 21.40
C LEU A 351 19.74 30.14 22.71
N LEU A 352 20.59 31.17 22.64
CA LEU A 352 21.24 31.82 23.81
C LEU A 352 20.22 32.59 24.64
N GLU A 353 19.35 33.41 24.03
CA GLU A 353 18.29 34.10 24.77
C GLU A 353 17.39 33.11 25.50
N ASN A 354 17.09 31.96 24.88
CA ASN A 354 16.33 30.90 25.51
C ASN A 354 17.10 30.31 26.70
N ALA A 355 18.39 30.05 26.55
CA ALA A 355 19.26 29.54 27.62
C ALA A 355 19.38 30.49 28.81
N ILE A 356 19.44 31.83 28.57
CA ILE A 356 19.43 32.85 29.61
C ILE A 356 18.09 32.88 30.34
N LYS A 357 17.01 32.93 29.58
CA LYS A 357 15.65 33.12 30.06
C LYS A 357 15.12 31.97 30.92
N TYR A 358 15.49 30.74 30.60
CA TYR A 358 15.06 29.53 31.32
C TYR A 358 16.13 28.96 32.22
N ASN A 359 17.14 29.76 32.56
CA ASN A 359 18.19 29.37 33.49
C ASN A 359 17.71 29.38 34.97
N ALA A 360 18.45 28.68 35.81
CA ALA A 360 18.36 28.86 37.25
C ALA A 360 19.19 30.09 37.68
N GLN A 361 18.80 30.78 38.72
CA GLN A 361 19.58 31.90 39.28
C GLN A 361 20.99 31.43 39.69
N GLY A 362 22.04 32.17 39.32
CA GLY A 362 23.44 31.77 39.55
C GLY A 362 23.87 30.55 38.75
N GLY A 363 23.14 30.19 37.69
CA GLY A 363 23.39 29.01 36.87
C GLY A 363 24.46 29.23 35.80
N ARG A 364 24.55 28.24 34.89
CA ARG A 364 25.53 28.20 33.80
C ARG A 364 24.89 28.05 32.45
N ILE A 365 25.50 28.65 31.43
CA ILE A 365 25.23 28.47 30.02
C ILE A 365 26.51 27.94 29.39
N ARG A 366 26.39 26.88 28.61
CA ARG A 366 27.50 26.33 27.82
C ARG A 366 27.15 26.38 26.36
N ILE A 367 28.04 26.96 25.56
CA ILE A 367 27.97 26.93 24.10
C ILE A 367 29.20 26.19 23.58
N ALA A 368 29.01 25.26 22.66
CA ALA A 368 30.10 24.56 22.01
C ALA A 368 29.78 24.37 20.52
N ALA A 369 30.81 24.58 19.68
CA ALA A 369 30.71 24.35 18.26
C ALA A 369 31.77 23.34 17.80
N ARG A 370 31.40 22.49 16.82
CA ARG A 370 32.32 21.53 16.24
C ARG A 370 31.94 21.15 14.81
N ALA A 371 32.92 20.75 14.01
CA ALA A 371 32.67 20.08 12.73
C ALA A 371 32.63 18.57 12.94
N LEU A 372 31.59 17.92 12.43
CA LEU A 372 31.43 16.49 12.55
C LEU A 372 30.75 15.92 11.27
N ASN A 373 31.39 14.95 10.60
CA ASN A 373 30.82 14.21 9.46
C ASN A 373 30.26 15.10 8.31
N GLY A 374 30.95 16.22 7.99
CA GLY A 374 30.51 17.16 6.95
C GLY A 374 29.36 18.08 7.37
N SER A 375 29.08 18.15 8.67
CA SER A 375 28.14 19.08 9.29
C SER A 375 28.86 19.91 10.36
N VAL A 376 28.33 21.09 10.61
CA VAL A 376 28.71 21.93 11.78
C VAL A 376 27.59 21.78 12.81
N GLU A 377 27.96 21.41 14.01
CA GLU A 377 27.09 21.34 15.18
C GLU A 377 27.39 22.49 16.14
N LEU A 378 26.33 23.20 16.55
CA LEU A 378 26.35 24.19 17.61
C LEU A 378 25.41 23.71 18.71
N THR A 379 25.97 23.49 19.91
CA THR A 379 25.20 23.14 21.10
C THR A 379 25.08 24.31 22.04
N VAL A 380 23.92 24.55 22.59
CA VAL A 380 23.64 25.54 23.63
C VAL A 380 22.89 24.84 24.76
N GLY A 381 23.53 24.79 25.91
CA GLY A 381 22.98 24.18 27.11
C GLY A 381 22.88 25.14 28.26
N ASN A 382 21.92 24.95 29.14
CA ASN A 382 21.72 25.74 30.33
C ASN A 382 21.29 24.90 31.53
N THR A 383 21.68 25.36 32.73
CA THR A 383 21.10 24.88 33.99
C THR A 383 19.63 25.32 34.10
N GLY A 384 18.80 24.54 34.75
CA GLY A 384 17.38 24.85 34.93
C GLY A 384 16.56 23.61 35.33
N ASP A 385 15.25 23.77 35.49
CA ASP A 385 14.35 22.68 35.95
C ASP A 385 14.02 21.65 34.87
N GLY A 386 14.77 21.69 33.75
CA GLY A 386 14.55 20.77 32.62
C GLY A 386 13.21 20.94 31.90
N ILE A 387 12.90 20.00 30.96
CA ILE A 387 11.68 20.01 30.20
C ILE A 387 10.93 18.68 30.47
N PRO A 388 9.67 18.72 30.92
CA PRO A 388 8.86 17.53 31.11
C PRO A 388 8.70 16.74 29.81
N LYS A 389 8.76 15.40 29.89
CA LYS A 389 8.74 14.50 28.70
C LYS A 389 7.53 14.68 27.80
N ASP A 390 6.36 14.94 28.39
CA ASP A 390 5.10 15.21 27.70
C ASP A 390 5.11 16.53 26.93
N ARG A 391 6.04 17.43 27.21
CA ARG A 391 6.16 18.75 26.57
C ARG A 391 7.23 18.82 25.49
N VAL A 392 8.12 17.85 25.43
CA VAL A 392 9.23 17.83 24.46
C VAL A 392 8.72 17.84 23.01
N SER A 393 7.62 17.14 22.72
CA SER A 393 7.02 17.10 21.37
C SER A 393 6.52 18.45 20.87
N HIS A 394 6.16 19.36 21.78
CA HIS A 394 5.59 20.67 21.48
C HIS A 394 6.61 21.81 21.53
N LEU A 395 7.88 21.53 21.90
CA LEU A 395 8.90 22.54 22.16
C LEU A 395 9.15 23.51 21.00
N PHE A 396 8.98 23.02 19.77
CA PHE A 396 9.20 23.78 18.54
C PHE A 396 7.90 24.26 17.88
N GLU A 397 6.76 24.10 18.55
CA GLU A 397 5.48 24.65 18.07
C GLU A 397 5.46 26.18 18.29
N ARG A 398 4.80 26.88 17.38
CA ARG A 398 4.66 28.34 17.44
C ARG A 398 3.78 28.73 18.62
N PHE A 399 4.18 29.80 19.32
CA PHE A 399 3.52 30.31 20.52
C PHE A 399 3.52 29.34 21.70
N TYR A 400 4.18 28.19 21.57
CA TYR A 400 4.25 27.23 22.66
C TYR A 400 5.22 27.71 23.76
N ARG A 401 4.81 27.53 25.02
CA ARG A 401 5.58 27.85 26.23
C ARG A 401 5.49 26.70 27.20
N ALA A 402 6.61 26.08 27.52
CA ALA A 402 6.68 24.89 28.38
C ALA A 402 6.23 25.14 29.83
N ARG A 403 6.37 26.38 30.31
CA ARG A 403 5.86 26.85 31.62
C ARG A 403 4.75 27.86 31.39
N GLY A 404 3.57 27.64 31.99
CA GLY A 404 2.51 28.62 32.07
C GLY A 404 2.82 29.78 33.02
N ASP A 405 4.10 30.05 33.25
CA ASP A 405 4.54 31.11 34.15
C ASP A 405 4.56 32.44 33.38
N GLU A 406 3.59 33.28 33.65
CA GLU A 406 3.47 34.63 33.10
C GLU A 406 4.66 35.52 33.41
N ARG A 407 5.51 35.15 34.38
CA ARG A 407 6.69 35.90 34.82
C ARG A 407 7.87 35.87 33.84
N VAL A 408 7.90 34.89 32.91
CA VAL A 408 8.97 34.79 31.92
C VAL A 408 8.52 35.44 30.62
N ALA A 409 8.97 36.64 30.32
CA ALA A 409 8.58 37.35 29.09
C ALA A 409 9.02 36.61 27.81
N GLY A 410 8.15 36.53 26.78
CA GLY A 410 8.51 35.98 25.46
C GLY A 410 7.34 35.52 24.64
N SER A 411 7.49 35.60 23.31
CA SER A 411 6.45 35.29 22.32
C SER A 411 6.20 33.81 22.07
N GLY A 412 7.13 32.93 22.45
CA GLY A 412 7.05 31.49 22.06
C GLY A 412 7.38 31.23 20.59
N LEU A 413 7.99 32.18 19.89
CA LEU A 413 8.36 32.05 18.48
C LEU A 413 9.85 31.72 18.26
N GLY A 414 10.75 32.03 19.21
CA GLY A 414 12.21 31.92 19.02
C GLY A 414 12.68 30.53 18.58
N LEU A 415 12.27 29.45 19.27
CA LEU A 415 12.69 28.09 18.92
C LEU A 415 12.07 27.60 17.60
N SER A 416 10.82 27.95 17.31
CA SER A 416 10.19 27.63 16.02
C SER A 416 10.87 28.36 14.87
N THR A 417 11.24 29.64 15.06
CA THR A 417 11.99 30.42 14.08
C THR A 417 13.40 29.84 13.86
N ALA A 418 14.14 29.55 14.94
CA ALA A 418 15.46 28.94 14.85
C ALA A 418 15.42 27.60 14.06
N ARG A 419 14.42 26.77 14.31
CA ARG A 419 14.27 25.48 13.61
C ARG A 419 13.95 25.66 12.14
N GLU A 420 13.02 26.55 11.77
CA GLU A 420 12.66 26.78 10.37
C GLU A 420 13.82 27.40 9.58
N LEU A 421 14.58 28.29 10.17
CA LEU A 421 15.81 28.81 9.58
C LEU A 421 16.87 27.73 9.37
N ALA A 422 17.06 26.83 10.33
CA ALA A 422 17.97 25.70 10.20
C ALA A 422 17.53 24.76 9.08
N ARG A 423 16.23 24.46 8.98
CA ARG A 423 15.66 23.63 7.91
C ARG A 423 15.81 24.25 6.53
N ALA A 424 15.67 25.56 6.41
CA ALA A 424 15.92 26.26 5.17
C ALA A 424 17.38 26.08 4.69
N HIS A 425 18.34 25.93 5.61
CA HIS A 425 19.73 25.61 5.32
C HIS A 425 20.00 24.12 5.08
N GLY A 426 18.97 23.25 5.17
CA GLY A 426 19.12 21.80 5.04
C GLY A 426 19.58 21.10 6.34
N GLY A 427 19.50 21.80 7.47
CA GLY A 427 19.80 21.30 8.81
C GLY A 427 18.55 21.12 9.68
N ASP A 428 18.75 21.07 11.01
CA ASP A 428 17.65 21.09 12.00
C ASP A 428 18.14 21.64 13.35
N VAL A 429 17.20 22.11 14.17
CA VAL A 429 17.38 22.36 15.59
C VAL A 429 16.60 21.34 16.38
N SER A 430 17.26 20.68 17.32
CA SER A 430 16.63 19.62 18.12
C SER A 430 17.08 19.68 19.59
N LEU A 431 16.33 18.97 20.43
CA LEU A 431 16.69 18.79 21.84
C LEU A 431 17.69 17.65 21.94
N LEU A 432 18.91 17.95 22.40
CA LEU A 432 19.97 16.96 22.59
C LEU A 432 19.82 16.27 23.94
N ARG A 433 19.54 17.05 24.99
CA ARG A 433 19.41 16.56 26.37
C ARG A 433 18.42 17.43 27.15
N ALA A 434 17.58 16.80 27.95
CA ALA A 434 16.78 17.46 28.97
C ALA A 434 16.68 16.55 30.18
N ASP A 435 17.23 16.94 31.31
CA ASP A 435 17.10 16.29 32.60
C ASP A 435 16.65 17.32 33.68
N ALA A 436 16.61 16.92 34.93
CA ALA A 436 16.09 17.75 36.00
C ALA A 436 16.95 19.04 36.28
N THR A 437 18.17 19.09 35.77
CA THR A 437 19.13 20.15 36.08
C THR A 437 19.76 20.78 34.84
N TRP A 438 19.58 20.18 33.66
CA TRP A 438 20.24 20.60 32.43
C TRP A 438 19.36 20.45 31.22
N THR A 439 19.30 21.47 30.39
CA THR A 439 18.66 21.42 29.04
C THR A 439 19.71 21.81 28.00
N GLU A 440 19.78 21.06 26.91
CA GLU A 440 20.74 21.29 25.83
C GLU A 440 20.07 21.16 24.48
N LEU A 441 20.17 22.18 23.65
CA LEU A 441 19.68 22.22 22.27
C LEU A 441 20.88 22.12 21.32
N ILE A 442 20.67 21.48 20.18
CA ILE A 442 21.66 21.34 19.12
C ILE A 442 21.12 21.88 17.80
N LEU A 443 21.90 22.75 17.17
CA LEU A 443 21.77 23.11 15.77
C LEU A 443 22.75 22.27 14.96
N SER A 444 22.28 21.63 13.91
CA SER A 444 23.12 20.91 12.93
C SER A 444 22.89 21.49 11.54
N LEU A 445 23.96 21.99 10.92
CA LEU A 445 23.94 22.52 9.54
C LEU A 445 24.96 21.81 8.68
N PRO A 446 24.67 21.56 7.38
CA PRO A 446 25.67 21.08 6.42
C PRO A 446 26.82 22.08 6.35
N GLN A 447 28.08 21.62 6.39
CA GLN A 447 29.27 22.49 6.40
C GLN A 447 29.46 23.25 5.08
N GLY A 448 29.01 22.67 3.95
CA GLY A 448 28.99 23.26 2.63
C GLY A 448 28.16 22.44 1.66
N ALA A 449 27.27 23.04 0.93
CA ALA A 449 26.59 22.50 -0.22
C ALA A 449 26.59 23.54 -1.35
#